data_aa3f1b8ed074ac176b872a18f9d855eb
#
_entry.id   aa3f1b8ed074ac176b872a18f9d855eb
#
_cell.length_a   1.000
_cell.length_b   1.000
_cell.length_c   1.000
_cell.angle_alpha   90.00
_cell.angle_beta   90.00
_cell.angle_gamma   90.00
#
_symmetry.space_group_name_H-M   'P 1'
#
loop_
_entity.id
_entity.type
_entity.pdbx_description
1 polymer ?
#
loop_
_entity_poly.entity_id
_entity_poly.type
_entity_poly.pdbx_seq_one_letter_code
_entity_poly.pdbx_strand_id
1 'polypeptide(L)'
;MELETEEQFSDELARKLEKEYTADYTLSVDRDVFIRCAIDFLGDVRGKITLDLGCGKGDVSCFLAKKGSSVVGVDISLGMLNLSSKWLKEVNLERRVNFLKIATEKLGFKDNSFDAVFGGYILHHTEVESTIKEVCRVLKKGSKAVFVENFANNKLLGFSRKYLAGRFGIPRYGTITEHPLTSKDIKIIKSLFKKVKIINPDINFMQLLDRQIFKYRYPLISKFCEYFDKWIYYAFPELRKLSYTQVIVVER
;
A
#
# COMPACT_ATOMS: atom_id res chain seq x y z
N MET A 1 19.03 -3.71 -11.59
CA MET A 1 18.19 -4.59 -12.44
C MET A 1 16.75 -4.66 -11.93
N GLU A 2 16.50 -4.94 -10.64
CA GLU A 2 15.14 -4.96 -10.05
C GLU A 2 14.42 -3.62 -10.08
N LEU A 3 15.08 -2.52 -9.75
CA LEU A 3 14.50 -1.17 -9.78
C LEU A 3 14.05 -0.75 -11.19
N GLU A 4 14.82 -1.12 -12.23
CA GLU A 4 14.48 -0.83 -13.62
C GLU A 4 13.21 -1.58 -14.04
N THR A 5 13.07 -2.83 -13.62
CA THR A 5 11.89 -3.66 -13.92
C THR A 5 10.62 -3.13 -13.24
N GLU A 6 10.70 -2.69 -11.98
CA GLU A 6 9.57 -2.11 -11.25
C GLU A 6 9.16 -0.75 -11.83
N GLU A 7 10.12 0.09 -12.19
CA GLU A 7 9.85 1.38 -12.84
C GLU A 7 9.11 1.16 -14.18
N GLN A 8 9.60 0.26 -15.03
CA GLN A 8 8.98 -0.04 -16.31
C GLN A 8 7.56 -0.58 -16.16
N PHE A 9 7.33 -1.50 -15.24
CA PHE A 9 6.01 -2.03 -14.95
C PHE A 9 5.04 -0.92 -14.50
N SER A 10 5.47 -0.05 -13.59
CA SER A 10 4.66 1.04 -13.06
C SER A 10 4.37 2.10 -14.14
N ASP A 11 5.32 2.39 -15.03
CA ASP A 11 5.10 3.29 -16.17
C ASP A 11 4.10 2.73 -17.19
N GLU A 12 4.12 1.41 -17.44
CA GLU A 12 3.11 0.77 -18.30
C GLU A 12 1.72 0.81 -17.65
N LEU A 13 1.65 0.57 -16.34
CA LEU A 13 0.41 0.67 -15.58
C LEU A 13 -0.16 2.09 -15.63
N ALA A 14 0.68 3.11 -15.48
CA ALA A 14 0.27 4.51 -15.58
C ALA A 14 -0.39 4.83 -16.93
N ARG A 15 0.18 4.36 -18.05
CA ARG A 15 -0.40 4.52 -19.39
C ARG A 15 -1.77 3.86 -19.55
N LYS A 16 -2.00 2.72 -18.89
CA LYS A 16 -3.31 2.05 -18.89
C LYS A 16 -4.32 2.84 -18.06
N LEU A 17 -3.93 3.25 -16.85
CA LEU A 17 -4.78 4.02 -15.95
C LEU A 17 -5.19 5.38 -16.54
N GLU A 18 -4.31 6.05 -17.28
CA GLU A 18 -4.64 7.34 -17.93
C GLU A 18 -5.83 7.24 -18.88
N LYS A 19 -6.05 6.08 -19.51
CA LYS A 19 -7.16 5.83 -20.43
C LYS A 19 -8.48 5.49 -19.74
N GLU A 20 -8.41 4.95 -18.53
CA GLU A 20 -9.57 4.33 -17.86
C GLU A 20 -10.10 5.14 -16.66
N TYR A 21 -9.36 6.17 -16.23
CA TYR A 21 -9.57 6.76 -14.91
C TYR A 21 -10.29 8.12 -14.94
N THR A 22 -11.33 8.21 -14.11
CA THR A 22 -11.92 9.48 -13.66
C THR A 22 -11.39 9.80 -12.26
N ALA A 23 -11.05 11.08 -12.00
CA ALA A 23 -10.39 11.55 -10.77
C ALA A 23 -11.27 11.44 -9.50
N ASP A 24 -11.68 10.24 -9.13
CA ASP A 24 -12.36 9.99 -7.87
C ASP A 24 -11.47 9.23 -6.88
N TYR A 25 -10.41 9.92 -6.42
CA TYR A 25 -9.45 9.39 -5.45
C TYR A 25 -10.09 9.11 -4.08
N THR A 26 -11.19 9.79 -3.72
CA THR A 26 -11.88 9.55 -2.46
C THR A 26 -12.50 8.16 -2.44
N LEU A 27 -13.08 7.73 -3.55
CA LEU A 27 -13.69 6.40 -3.67
C LEU A 27 -12.66 5.27 -3.54
N SER A 28 -11.43 5.46 -4.04
CA SER A 28 -10.40 4.42 -3.94
C SER A 28 -9.94 4.22 -2.50
N VAL A 29 -9.72 5.30 -1.76
CA VAL A 29 -9.32 5.26 -0.35
C VAL A 29 -10.46 4.80 0.55
N ASP A 30 -11.68 5.28 0.33
CA ASP A 30 -12.84 4.96 1.18
C ASP A 30 -13.32 3.51 1.01
N ARG A 31 -13.06 2.89 -0.14
CA ARG A 31 -13.42 1.48 -0.39
C ARG A 31 -12.42 0.48 0.16
N ASP A 32 -11.16 0.87 0.33
CA ASP A 32 -10.13 -0.01 0.87
C ASP A 32 -10.09 0.05 2.40
N VAL A 33 -10.63 -0.98 3.04
CA VAL A 33 -10.68 -1.09 4.50
C VAL A 33 -9.29 -1.09 5.16
N PHE A 34 -8.28 -1.60 4.48
CA PHE A 34 -6.90 -1.64 4.97
C PHE A 34 -6.25 -0.26 4.91
N ILE A 35 -6.43 0.48 3.80
CA ILE A 35 -5.94 1.85 3.66
C ILE A 35 -6.62 2.77 4.69
N ARG A 36 -7.95 2.68 4.85
CA ARG A 36 -8.68 3.46 5.86
C ARG A 36 -8.18 3.17 7.26
N CYS A 37 -8.07 1.90 7.63
CA CYS A 37 -7.53 1.48 8.92
C CYS A 37 -6.12 2.05 9.15
N ALA A 38 -5.23 1.99 8.15
CA ALA A 38 -3.88 2.54 8.22
C ALA A 38 -3.91 4.06 8.46
N ILE A 39 -4.74 4.80 7.72
CA ILE A 39 -4.89 6.25 7.89
C ILE A 39 -5.44 6.60 9.27
N ASP A 40 -6.40 5.84 9.81
CA ASP A 40 -6.93 6.06 11.16
C ASP A 40 -5.84 5.90 12.23
N PHE A 41 -4.87 4.97 12.02
CA PHE A 41 -3.72 4.81 12.91
C PHE A 41 -2.67 5.92 12.82
N LEU A 42 -2.57 6.65 11.69
CA LEU A 42 -1.79 7.89 11.62
C LEU A 42 -2.34 8.96 12.57
N GLY A 43 -3.66 8.95 12.78
CA GLY A 43 -4.36 9.93 13.60
C GLY A 43 -4.51 11.28 12.91
N ASP A 44 -4.57 12.37 13.70
CA ASP A 44 -4.72 13.71 13.15
C ASP A 44 -3.45 14.16 12.40
N VAL A 45 -3.60 14.44 11.11
CA VAL A 45 -2.53 14.86 10.21
C VAL A 45 -2.60 16.36 9.86
N ARG A 46 -3.54 17.12 10.43
CA ARG A 46 -3.67 18.56 10.16
C ARG A 46 -2.42 19.32 10.59
N GLY A 47 -1.90 20.14 9.68
CA GLY A 47 -0.68 20.91 9.89
C GLY A 47 0.61 20.09 9.95
N LYS A 48 0.54 18.78 9.75
CA LYS A 48 1.71 17.88 9.72
C LYS A 48 2.30 17.76 8.32
N ILE A 49 3.57 17.42 8.26
CA ILE A 49 4.27 17.05 7.04
C ILE A 49 4.28 15.52 6.95
N THR A 50 3.59 14.98 5.95
CA THR A 50 3.47 13.52 5.76
C THR A 50 4.23 13.08 4.51
N LEU A 51 4.98 11.99 4.61
CA LEU A 51 5.57 11.29 3.48
C LEU A 51 4.60 10.19 3.01
N ASP A 52 4.26 10.18 1.72
CA ASP A 52 3.55 9.10 1.04
C ASP A 52 4.58 8.31 0.21
N LEU A 53 4.95 7.13 0.72
CA LEU A 53 6.03 6.29 0.22
C LEU A 53 5.48 5.33 -0.85
N GLY A 54 5.99 5.44 -2.10
CA GLY A 54 5.41 4.72 -3.23
C GLY A 54 4.02 5.24 -3.55
N CYS A 55 3.89 6.56 -3.76
CA CYS A 55 2.60 7.23 -3.83
C CYS A 55 1.77 6.86 -5.08
N GLY A 56 2.37 6.20 -6.07
CA GLY A 56 1.71 5.80 -7.30
C GLY A 56 0.93 6.95 -7.94
N LYS A 57 -0.36 6.74 -8.18
CA LYS A 57 -1.26 7.74 -8.77
C LYS A 57 -1.73 8.84 -7.79
N GLY A 58 -1.25 8.84 -6.54
CA GLY A 58 -1.44 9.95 -5.59
C GLY A 58 -2.77 9.98 -4.83
N ASP A 59 -3.55 8.90 -4.83
CA ASP A 59 -4.86 8.86 -4.15
C ASP A 59 -4.75 9.18 -2.66
N VAL A 60 -3.82 8.52 -1.95
CA VAL A 60 -3.63 8.74 -0.52
C VAL A 60 -3.01 10.10 -0.26
N SER A 61 -2.07 10.55 -1.09
CA SER A 61 -1.51 11.90 -1.02
C SER A 61 -2.61 12.98 -1.06
N CYS A 62 -3.52 12.89 -2.03
CA CYS A 62 -4.65 13.82 -2.15
C CYS A 62 -5.61 13.73 -0.96
N PHE A 63 -5.89 12.52 -0.48
CA PHE A 63 -6.75 12.30 0.67
C PHE A 63 -6.18 12.92 1.95
N LEU A 64 -4.88 12.71 2.24
CA LEU A 64 -4.19 13.28 3.39
C LEU A 64 -4.11 14.83 3.29
N ALA A 65 -3.86 15.35 2.09
CA ALA A 65 -3.86 16.80 1.83
C ALA A 65 -5.22 17.44 2.10
N LYS A 66 -6.32 16.78 1.70
CA LYS A 66 -7.69 17.23 2.06
C LYS A 66 -7.93 17.22 3.56
N LYS A 67 -7.31 16.31 4.30
CA LYS A 67 -7.35 16.28 5.77
C LYS A 67 -6.43 17.34 6.41
N GLY A 68 -5.77 18.18 5.62
CA GLY A 68 -5.00 19.33 6.08
C GLY A 68 -3.50 19.06 6.28
N SER A 69 -2.98 17.91 5.82
CA SER A 69 -1.54 17.64 5.78
C SER A 69 -0.85 18.39 4.64
N SER A 70 0.43 18.69 4.80
CA SER A 70 1.36 18.96 3.70
C SER A 70 2.02 17.63 3.32
N VAL A 71 1.86 17.19 2.06
CA VAL A 71 2.28 15.85 1.65
C VAL A 71 3.45 15.91 0.68
N VAL A 72 4.44 15.05 0.90
CA VAL A 72 5.47 14.73 -0.08
C VAL A 72 5.23 13.30 -0.54
N GLY A 73 4.82 13.12 -1.80
CA GLY A 73 4.68 11.81 -2.42
C GLY A 73 5.95 11.43 -3.17
N VAL A 74 6.47 10.24 -2.97
CA VAL A 74 7.65 9.72 -3.69
C VAL A 74 7.31 8.43 -4.42
N ASP A 75 7.81 8.31 -5.66
CA ASP A 75 7.67 7.12 -6.48
C ASP A 75 8.86 7.02 -7.44
N ILE A 76 9.19 5.82 -7.93
CA ILE A 76 10.23 5.61 -8.94
C ILE A 76 9.70 5.83 -10.36
N SER A 77 8.40 5.67 -10.59
CA SER A 77 7.75 5.78 -11.89
C SER A 77 7.43 7.23 -12.22
N LEU A 78 8.08 7.74 -13.27
CA LEU A 78 7.75 9.06 -13.81
C LEU A 78 6.33 9.09 -14.41
N GLY A 79 5.87 7.98 -14.98
CA GLY A 79 4.52 7.84 -15.52
C GLY A 79 3.46 8.03 -14.44
N MET A 80 3.63 7.37 -13.27
CA MET A 80 2.74 7.54 -12.12
C MET A 80 2.75 8.98 -11.59
N LEU A 81 3.92 9.60 -11.45
CA LEU A 81 4.05 10.97 -10.96
C LEU A 81 3.44 12.01 -11.92
N ASN A 82 3.52 11.79 -13.23
CA ASN A 82 2.86 12.64 -14.21
C ASN A 82 1.32 12.53 -14.09
N LEU A 83 0.82 11.30 -13.94
CA LEU A 83 -0.59 11.04 -13.77
C LEU A 83 -1.12 11.66 -12.46
N SER A 84 -0.42 11.45 -11.34
CA SER A 84 -0.78 12.04 -10.04
C SER A 84 -0.75 13.57 -10.06
N SER A 85 0.23 14.18 -10.76
CA SER A 85 0.33 15.63 -10.90
C SER A 85 -0.80 16.22 -11.75
N LYS A 86 -1.27 15.50 -12.77
CA LYS A 86 -2.44 15.88 -13.57
C LYS A 86 -3.69 15.92 -12.69
N TRP A 87 -3.93 14.85 -11.91
CA TRP A 87 -5.10 14.76 -11.04
C TRP A 87 -5.06 15.75 -9.87
N LEU A 88 -3.87 16.00 -9.33
CA LEU A 88 -3.68 16.99 -8.28
C LEU A 88 -4.20 18.38 -8.68
N LYS A 89 -3.99 18.78 -9.95
CA LYS A 89 -4.52 20.03 -10.50
C LYS A 89 -6.04 20.05 -10.60
N GLU A 90 -6.65 18.93 -11.01
CA GLU A 90 -8.11 18.81 -11.13
C GLU A 90 -8.82 18.99 -9.78
N VAL A 91 -8.14 18.65 -8.67
CA VAL A 91 -8.70 18.75 -7.31
C VAL A 91 -8.21 19.97 -6.52
N ASN A 92 -7.40 20.83 -7.14
CA ASN A 92 -6.88 22.09 -6.56
C ASN A 92 -6.10 21.90 -5.25
N LEU A 93 -5.22 20.89 -5.20
CA LEU A 93 -4.40 20.58 -4.02
C LEU A 93 -2.89 20.83 -4.22
N GLU A 94 -2.47 21.50 -5.30
CA GLU A 94 -1.06 21.71 -5.69
C GLU A 94 -0.25 22.45 -4.62
N ARG A 95 -0.91 23.24 -3.79
CA ARG A 95 -0.24 23.95 -2.69
C ARG A 95 0.09 23.05 -1.49
N ARG A 96 -0.47 21.84 -1.45
CA ARG A 96 -0.34 20.92 -0.31
C ARG A 96 0.39 19.64 -0.62
N VAL A 97 0.55 19.29 -1.89
CA VAL A 97 1.20 18.04 -2.31
C VAL A 97 2.34 18.34 -3.27
N ASN A 98 3.49 17.72 -3.00
CA ASN A 98 4.64 17.68 -3.89
C ASN A 98 4.94 16.24 -4.26
N PHE A 99 5.06 15.94 -5.56
CA PHE A 99 5.48 14.64 -6.06
C PHE A 99 6.92 14.67 -6.54
N LEU A 100 7.73 13.68 -6.12
CA LEU A 100 9.16 13.61 -6.40
C LEU A 100 9.53 12.20 -6.88
N LYS A 101 10.36 12.12 -7.93
CA LYS A 101 10.93 10.85 -8.39
C LYS A 101 12.10 10.45 -7.50
N ILE A 102 11.86 9.55 -6.55
CA ILE A 102 12.83 9.10 -5.56
C ILE A 102 12.60 7.62 -5.27
N ALA A 103 13.68 6.83 -5.25
CA ALA A 103 13.66 5.44 -4.78
C ALA A 103 13.53 5.41 -3.25
N THR A 104 12.72 4.51 -2.72
CA THR A 104 12.42 4.41 -1.28
C THR A 104 13.61 4.01 -0.42
N GLU A 105 14.58 3.32 -1.02
CA GLU A 105 15.82 2.87 -0.41
C GLU A 105 16.82 4.00 -0.14
N LYS A 106 16.61 5.18 -0.77
CA LYS A 106 17.48 6.36 -0.63
C LYS A 106 16.67 7.65 -0.78
N LEU A 107 15.97 8.03 0.27
CA LEU A 107 15.00 9.13 0.22
C LEU A 107 15.62 10.54 0.06
N GLY A 108 16.88 10.73 0.43
CA GLY A 108 17.58 12.01 0.26
C GLY A 108 17.08 13.17 1.14
N PHE A 109 16.09 12.96 1.99
CA PHE A 109 15.62 13.96 2.97
C PHE A 109 16.51 13.99 4.21
N LYS A 110 16.47 15.10 4.94
CA LYS A 110 17.15 15.22 6.24
C LYS A 110 16.50 14.29 7.28
N ASP A 111 17.29 13.93 8.30
CA ASP A 111 16.78 13.19 9.45
C ASP A 111 15.62 13.96 10.12
N ASN A 112 14.64 13.23 10.65
CA ASN A 112 13.50 13.81 11.39
C ASN A 112 12.72 14.87 10.58
N SER A 113 12.50 14.66 9.29
CA SER A 113 11.80 15.60 8.40
C SER A 113 10.28 15.46 8.44
N PHE A 114 9.77 14.26 8.73
CA PHE A 114 8.35 13.95 8.59
C PHE A 114 7.67 13.66 9.92
N ASP A 115 6.46 14.21 10.09
CA ASP A 115 5.59 13.99 11.24
C ASP A 115 4.80 12.67 11.14
N ALA A 116 4.68 12.12 9.92
CA ALA A 116 4.03 10.86 9.65
C ALA A 116 4.56 10.27 8.33
N VAL A 117 4.52 8.94 8.19
CA VAL A 117 4.81 8.23 6.94
C VAL A 117 3.67 7.26 6.66
N PHE A 118 3.17 7.26 5.43
CA PHE A 118 2.26 6.27 4.90
C PHE A 118 2.95 5.50 3.78
N GLY A 119 2.71 4.19 3.68
CA GLY A 119 3.13 3.36 2.56
C GLY A 119 2.04 2.34 2.24
N GLY A 120 1.48 2.41 1.06
CA GLY A 120 0.43 1.49 0.61
C GLY A 120 0.93 0.55 -0.46
N TYR A 121 1.06 -0.74 -0.16
CA TYR A 121 1.48 -1.77 -1.11
C TYR A 121 2.84 -1.48 -1.76
N ILE A 122 3.80 -1.02 -0.98
CA ILE A 122 5.11 -0.58 -1.48
C ILE A 122 6.27 -1.46 -1.02
N LEU A 123 6.28 -1.92 0.24
CA LEU A 123 7.45 -2.61 0.79
C LEU A 123 7.78 -3.92 0.07
N HIS A 124 6.77 -4.61 -0.46
CA HIS A 124 6.96 -5.86 -1.20
C HIS A 124 7.52 -5.66 -2.62
N HIS A 125 7.69 -4.41 -3.07
CA HIS A 125 8.38 -4.01 -4.30
C HIS A 125 9.80 -3.49 -4.06
N THR A 126 10.27 -3.44 -2.81
CA THR A 126 11.51 -2.76 -2.44
C THR A 126 12.48 -3.67 -1.69
N GLU A 127 13.71 -3.24 -1.52
CA GLU A 127 14.60 -3.85 -0.54
C GLU A 127 14.17 -3.34 0.85
N VAL A 128 13.45 -4.19 1.59
CA VAL A 128 12.74 -3.85 2.82
C VAL A 128 13.66 -3.25 3.88
N GLU A 129 14.88 -3.79 4.05
CA GLU A 129 15.80 -3.35 5.09
C GLU A 129 16.27 -1.91 4.86
N SER A 130 16.71 -1.56 3.66
CA SER A 130 17.15 -0.19 3.33
C SER A 130 15.97 0.78 3.37
N THR A 131 14.82 0.41 2.80
CA THR A 131 13.62 1.23 2.82
C THR A 131 13.19 1.56 4.25
N ILE A 132 13.11 0.57 5.13
CA ILE A 132 12.71 0.77 6.52
C ILE A 132 13.76 1.53 7.34
N LYS A 133 15.07 1.39 7.05
CA LYS A 133 16.12 2.24 7.63
C LYS A 133 15.93 3.72 7.25
N GLU A 134 15.63 4.01 5.97
CA GLU A 134 15.37 5.36 5.50
C GLU A 134 14.09 5.93 6.15
N VAL A 135 13.01 5.16 6.20
CA VAL A 135 11.78 5.57 6.91
C VAL A 135 12.08 5.89 8.38
N CYS A 136 12.81 5.01 9.07
CA CYS A 136 13.20 5.25 10.47
C CYS A 136 14.03 6.53 10.59
N ARG A 137 14.95 6.82 9.67
CA ARG A 137 15.81 8.01 9.68
C ARG A 137 15.01 9.29 9.49
N VAL A 138 14.13 9.33 8.50
CA VAL A 138 13.40 10.57 8.13
C VAL A 138 12.19 10.84 9.02
N LEU A 139 11.61 9.83 9.66
CA LEU A 139 10.50 9.98 10.59
C LEU A 139 10.94 10.65 11.89
N LYS A 140 10.22 11.62 12.41
CA LYS A 140 10.49 12.28 13.70
C LYS A 140 10.34 11.30 14.86
N LYS A 141 11.09 11.51 15.95
CA LYS A 141 10.95 10.72 17.19
C LYS A 141 9.55 10.87 17.78
N GLY A 142 8.96 9.77 18.21
CA GLY A 142 7.58 9.71 18.72
C GLY A 142 6.49 9.75 17.65
N SER A 143 6.89 9.84 16.39
CA SER A 143 5.97 9.83 15.25
C SER A 143 5.72 8.41 14.74
N LYS A 144 4.66 8.26 13.93
CA LYS A 144 4.22 6.96 13.41
C LYS A 144 4.45 6.85 11.91
N ALA A 145 4.82 5.63 11.48
CA ALA A 145 4.64 5.20 10.11
C ALA A 145 3.61 4.06 10.06
N VAL A 146 2.82 4.02 8.98
CA VAL A 146 1.84 2.96 8.74
C VAL A 146 2.01 2.41 7.34
N PHE A 147 1.90 1.09 7.22
CA PHE A 147 2.00 0.40 5.94
C PHE A 147 0.83 -0.54 5.75
N VAL A 148 0.34 -0.62 4.52
CA VAL A 148 -0.61 -1.64 4.09
C VAL A 148 0.14 -2.60 3.19
N GLU A 149 0.25 -3.87 3.58
CA GLU A 149 1.13 -4.80 2.88
C GLU A 149 0.55 -6.21 2.72
N ASN A 150 1.03 -6.89 1.68
CA ASN A 150 0.74 -8.29 1.45
C ASN A 150 1.71 -9.18 2.23
N PHE A 151 1.18 -10.23 2.87
CA PHE A 151 1.95 -11.13 3.73
C PHE A 151 2.01 -12.55 3.19
N ALA A 152 3.17 -13.19 3.31
CA ALA A 152 3.40 -14.59 2.94
C ALA A 152 2.91 -15.61 3.99
N ASN A 153 2.17 -15.18 5.02
CA ASN A 153 1.80 -16.04 6.16
C ASN A 153 0.78 -17.13 5.81
N ASN A 154 0.02 -16.96 4.74
CA ASN A 154 -0.97 -17.94 4.30
C ASN A 154 -0.36 -18.90 3.28
N LYS A 155 -0.01 -20.11 3.75
CA LYS A 155 0.60 -21.16 2.91
C LYS A 155 -0.27 -21.57 1.72
N LEU A 156 -1.59 -21.55 1.86
CA LEU A 156 -2.52 -21.90 0.80
C LEU A 156 -2.52 -20.84 -0.31
N LEU A 157 -2.54 -19.56 0.04
CA LEU A 157 -2.40 -18.46 -0.92
C LEU A 157 -1.00 -18.45 -1.56
N GLY A 158 0.05 -18.73 -0.80
CA GLY A 158 1.40 -18.90 -1.33
C GLY A 158 1.48 -20.03 -2.35
N PHE A 159 0.85 -21.17 -2.08
CA PHE A 159 0.74 -22.27 -3.01
C PHE A 159 -0.01 -21.88 -4.29
N SER A 160 -1.19 -21.24 -4.15
CA SER A 160 -1.99 -20.81 -5.30
C SER A 160 -1.23 -19.79 -6.17
N ARG A 161 -0.53 -18.83 -5.57
CA ARG A 161 0.32 -17.88 -6.29
C ARG A 161 1.46 -18.58 -7.06
N LYS A 162 2.09 -19.57 -6.45
CA LYS A 162 3.22 -20.29 -7.05
C LYS A 162 2.82 -21.21 -8.20
N TYR A 163 1.68 -21.91 -8.06
CA TYR A 163 1.33 -23.00 -8.98
C TYR A 163 0.14 -22.69 -9.89
N LEU A 164 -0.75 -21.77 -9.51
CA LEU A 164 -1.96 -21.45 -10.26
C LEU A 164 -1.88 -20.11 -10.97
N ALA A 165 -1.23 -19.08 -10.38
CA ALA A 165 -1.13 -17.76 -11.02
C ALA A 165 -0.30 -17.83 -12.33
N GLY A 166 -0.87 -17.25 -13.39
CA GLY A 166 -0.34 -17.31 -14.75
C GLY A 166 -0.67 -18.61 -15.50
N ARG A 167 -1.48 -19.50 -14.89
CA ARG A 167 -1.92 -20.77 -15.50
C ARG A 167 -3.43 -20.91 -15.42
N PHE A 168 -4.03 -21.77 -16.23
CA PHE A 168 -5.48 -22.05 -16.22
C PHE A 168 -6.38 -20.81 -16.33
N GLY A 169 -5.91 -19.77 -17.02
CA GLY A 169 -6.66 -18.50 -17.16
C GLY A 169 -6.66 -17.62 -15.92
N ILE A 170 -5.92 -17.98 -14.85
CA ILE A 170 -5.77 -17.15 -13.64
C ILE A 170 -4.66 -16.13 -13.91
N PRO A 171 -4.97 -14.80 -13.91
CA PRO A 171 -3.96 -13.79 -14.20
C PRO A 171 -2.92 -13.75 -13.07
N ARG A 172 -1.66 -13.50 -13.44
CA ARG A 172 -0.62 -13.16 -12.48
C ARG A 172 -0.63 -11.65 -12.31
N TYR A 173 -0.92 -11.18 -11.11
CA TYR A 173 -0.82 -9.76 -10.75
C TYR A 173 0.55 -9.49 -10.13
N GLY A 174 1.16 -8.34 -10.51
CA GLY A 174 2.46 -7.90 -10.03
C GLY A 174 3.65 -8.41 -10.84
N THR A 175 4.83 -7.93 -10.51
CA THR A 175 6.10 -8.30 -11.16
C THR A 175 6.60 -9.68 -10.70
N ILE A 176 7.58 -10.22 -11.41
CA ILE A 176 8.22 -11.50 -11.03
C ILE A 176 9.02 -11.35 -9.74
N THR A 177 9.50 -10.14 -9.48
CA THR A 177 10.33 -9.76 -8.31
C THR A 177 9.53 -9.48 -7.05
N GLU A 178 8.23 -9.23 -7.18
CA GLU A 178 7.33 -8.93 -6.07
C GLU A 178 7.19 -10.10 -5.09
N HIS A 179 7.54 -9.86 -3.83
CA HIS A 179 7.47 -10.86 -2.77
C HIS A 179 6.65 -10.35 -1.58
N PRO A 180 5.52 -11.01 -1.23
CA PRO A 180 4.80 -10.68 0.00
C PRO A 180 5.73 -10.73 1.20
N LEU A 181 5.52 -9.83 2.17
CA LEU A 181 6.37 -9.73 3.36
C LEU A 181 6.44 -11.05 4.12
N THR A 182 7.65 -11.41 4.51
CA THR A 182 7.97 -12.61 5.25
C THR A 182 8.16 -12.33 6.74
N SER A 183 8.26 -13.39 7.54
CA SER A 183 8.63 -13.26 8.96
C SER A 183 10.03 -12.65 9.16
N LYS A 184 10.93 -12.75 8.16
CA LYS A 184 12.25 -12.11 8.20
C LYS A 184 12.10 -10.58 8.12
N ASP A 185 11.28 -10.10 7.19
CA ASP A 185 11.04 -8.66 7.00
C ASP A 185 10.41 -8.03 8.23
N ILE A 186 9.46 -8.74 8.85
CA ILE A 186 8.85 -8.29 10.11
C ILE A 186 9.88 -8.25 11.27
N LYS A 187 10.85 -9.16 11.33
CA LYS A 187 11.94 -9.08 12.32
C LYS A 187 12.82 -7.85 12.08
N ILE A 188 13.13 -7.52 10.82
CA ILE A 188 13.87 -6.31 10.47
C ILE A 188 13.11 -5.06 10.93
N ILE A 189 11.82 -4.95 10.60
CA ILE A 189 10.98 -3.83 11.04
C ILE A 189 10.99 -3.71 12.57
N LYS A 190 10.83 -4.83 13.29
CA LYS A 190 10.85 -4.86 14.76
C LYS A 190 12.19 -4.48 15.37
N SER A 191 13.31 -4.65 14.68
CA SER A 191 14.63 -4.27 15.19
C SER A 191 14.89 -2.77 15.10
N LEU A 192 14.20 -2.06 14.21
CA LEU A 192 14.42 -0.63 13.94
C LEU A 192 13.43 0.30 14.66
N PHE A 193 12.25 -0.20 15.03
CA PHE A 193 11.20 0.60 15.67
C PHE A 193 10.91 0.12 17.10
N LYS A 194 10.68 1.08 18.00
CA LYS A 194 10.38 0.80 19.43
C LYS A 194 9.08 0.04 19.62
N LYS A 195 8.07 0.37 18.83
CA LYS A 195 6.76 -0.28 18.87
C LYS A 195 6.35 -0.68 17.47
N VAL A 196 5.95 -1.93 17.33
CA VAL A 196 5.43 -2.48 16.06
C VAL A 196 4.15 -3.24 16.37
N LYS A 197 3.06 -2.86 15.70
CA LYS A 197 1.76 -3.50 15.81
C LYS A 197 1.31 -3.94 14.42
N ILE A 198 0.86 -5.18 14.29
CA ILE A 198 0.26 -5.71 13.07
C ILE A 198 -1.23 -5.84 13.33
N ILE A 199 -2.03 -5.32 12.42
CA ILE A 199 -3.48 -5.21 12.52
C ILE A 199 -4.10 -5.86 11.29
N ASN A 200 -5.14 -6.63 11.53
CA ASN A 200 -5.89 -7.32 10.50
C ASN A 200 -7.34 -6.79 10.57
N PRO A 201 -7.66 -5.69 9.87
CA PRO A 201 -8.99 -5.08 9.93
C PRO A 201 -10.06 -5.92 9.24
N ASP A 202 -9.66 -6.80 8.34
CA ASP A 202 -10.54 -7.70 7.60
C ASP A 202 -9.80 -8.97 7.16
N ILE A 203 -10.55 -9.96 6.67
CA ILE A 203 -10.05 -11.12 5.94
C ILE A 203 -10.56 -11.00 4.50
N ASN A 204 -9.66 -11.10 3.53
CA ASN A 204 -9.99 -11.00 2.11
C ASN A 204 -9.66 -12.29 1.34
N PHE A 205 -9.93 -13.45 1.94
CA PHE A 205 -9.58 -14.74 1.36
C PHE A 205 -10.47 -15.12 0.17
N MET A 206 -11.79 -15.16 0.38
CA MET A 206 -12.75 -15.50 -0.68
C MET A 206 -12.87 -14.37 -1.72
N GLN A 207 -12.76 -13.12 -1.29
CA GLN A 207 -12.74 -11.97 -2.20
C GLN A 207 -11.52 -12.01 -3.14
N LEU A 208 -10.35 -12.50 -2.68
CA LEU A 208 -9.19 -12.71 -3.55
C LEU A 208 -9.45 -13.81 -4.58
N LEU A 209 -10.12 -14.90 -4.20
CA LEU A 209 -10.51 -15.96 -5.13
C LEU A 209 -11.53 -15.44 -6.16
N ASP A 210 -12.53 -14.67 -5.74
CA ASP A 210 -13.49 -14.03 -6.64
C ASP A 210 -12.77 -13.15 -7.66
N ARG A 211 -11.87 -12.28 -7.21
CA ARG A 211 -11.06 -11.43 -8.08
C ARG A 211 -10.25 -12.23 -9.10
N GLN A 212 -9.63 -13.33 -8.67
CA GLN A 212 -8.76 -14.13 -9.51
C GLN A 212 -9.51 -15.02 -10.51
N ILE A 213 -10.61 -15.63 -10.09
CA ILE A 213 -11.34 -16.62 -10.87
C ILE A 213 -12.49 -15.96 -11.63
N PHE A 214 -13.33 -15.20 -10.94
CA PHE A 214 -14.56 -14.65 -11.52
C PHE A 214 -14.44 -13.18 -11.94
N LYS A 215 -13.34 -12.48 -11.56
CA LYS A 215 -13.06 -11.07 -11.91
C LYS A 215 -14.22 -10.14 -11.54
N TYR A 216 -14.91 -10.41 -10.44
CA TYR A 216 -16.12 -9.71 -9.96
C TYR A 216 -17.27 -9.69 -10.97
N ARG A 217 -17.28 -10.64 -11.92
CA ARG A 217 -18.27 -10.69 -13.00
C ARG A 217 -19.68 -11.03 -12.49
N TYR A 218 -19.78 -11.72 -11.35
CA TYR A 218 -21.03 -12.22 -10.82
C TYR A 218 -21.33 -11.58 -9.45
N PRO A 219 -22.19 -10.53 -9.39
CA PRO A 219 -22.45 -9.77 -8.16
C PRO A 219 -22.92 -10.61 -6.96
N LEU A 220 -23.68 -11.68 -7.21
CA LEU A 220 -24.14 -12.59 -6.15
C LEU A 220 -22.98 -13.40 -5.54
N ILE A 221 -22.03 -13.85 -6.38
CA ILE A 221 -20.83 -14.57 -5.92
C ILE A 221 -19.96 -13.60 -5.13
N SER A 222 -19.75 -12.39 -5.63
CA SER A 222 -18.95 -11.36 -4.93
C SER A 222 -19.53 -11.03 -3.55
N LYS A 223 -20.84 -10.85 -3.44
CA LYS A 223 -21.52 -10.67 -2.15
C LYS A 223 -21.35 -11.88 -1.23
N PHE A 224 -21.52 -13.10 -1.75
CA PHE A 224 -21.30 -14.31 -0.96
C PHE A 224 -19.87 -14.38 -0.43
N CYS A 225 -18.86 -14.11 -1.26
CA CYS A 225 -17.45 -14.09 -0.87
C CYS A 225 -17.20 -13.06 0.26
N GLU A 226 -17.75 -11.86 0.12
CA GLU A 226 -17.66 -10.82 1.15
C GLU A 226 -18.30 -11.23 2.48
N TYR A 227 -19.53 -11.76 2.43
CA TYR A 227 -20.21 -12.23 3.64
C TYR A 227 -19.49 -13.41 4.30
N PHE A 228 -18.94 -14.32 3.50
CA PHE A 228 -18.20 -15.48 4.02
C PHE A 228 -16.88 -15.06 4.69
N ASP A 229 -16.13 -14.13 4.09
CA ASP A 229 -14.93 -13.57 4.69
C ASP A 229 -15.25 -12.85 6.00
N LYS A 230 -16.32 -12.04 6.05
CA LYS A 230 -16.79 -11.41 7.29
C LYS A 230 -17.21 -12.42 8.35
N TRP A 231 -17.92 -13.48 7.97
CA TRP A 231 -18.30 -14.54 8.89
C TRP A 231 -17.06 -15.23 9.49
N ILE A 232 -16.06 -15.60 8.67
CA ILE A 232 -14.78 -16.14 9.16
C ILE A 232 -14.12 -15.15 10.11
N TYR A 233 -14.08 -13.87 9.74
CA TYR A 233 -13.44 -12.83 10.55
C TYR A 233 -14.01 -12.75 11.97
N TYR A 234 -15.33 -12.84 12.11
CA TYR A 234 -15.99 -12.77 13.42
C TYR A 234 -16.00 -14.12 14.16
N ALA A 235 -16.26 -15.22 13.47
CA ALA A 235 -16.38 -16.54 14.08
C ALA A 235 -15.02 -17.12 14.51
N PHE A 236 -13.94 -16.78 13.83
CA PHE A 236 -12.60 -17.36 14.04
C PHE A 236 -11.51 -16.27 14.15
N PRO A 237 -11.44 -15.54 15.29
CA PRO A 237 -10.46 -14.46 15.47
C PRO A 237 -9.00 -14.86 15.21
N GLU A 238 -8.66 -16.13 15.50
CA GLU A 238 -7.32 -16.68 15.28
C GLU A 238 -6.91 -16.74 13.80
N LEU A 239 -7.89 -16.78 12.88
CA LEU A 239 -7.62 -16.82 11.45
C LEU A 239 -7.32 -15.43 10.87
N ARG A 240 -7.60 -14.34 11.59
CA ARG A 240 -7.31 -12.97 11.15
C ARG A 240 -5.84 -12.77 10.79
N LYS A 241 -4.92 -13.41 11.52
CA LYS A 241 -3.47 -13.39 11.24
C LYS A 241 -3.08 -14.04 9.91
N LEU A 242 -3.98 -14.78 9.28
CA LEU A 242 -3.79 -15.40 7.97
C LEU A 242 -4.31 -14.51 6.82
N SER A 243 -4.85 -13.31 7.13
CA SER A 243 -5.22 -12.35 6.10
C SER A 243 -4.02 -12.06 5.19
N TYR A 244 -4.28 -12.05 3.88
CA TYR A 244 -3.23 -11.77 2.90
C TYR A 244 -2.75 -10.33 2.99
N THR A 245 -3.67 -9.39 3.18
CA THR A 245 -3.35 -7.98 3.38
C THR A 245 -3.45 -7.64 4.87
N GLN A 246 -2.47 -6.93 5.39
CA GLN A 246 -2.41 -6.52 6.81
C GLN A 246 -1.88 -5.09 6.92
N VAL A 247 -2.17 -4.46 8.04
CA VAL A 247 -1.68 -3.11 8.36
C VAL A 247 -0.56 -3.20 9.40
N ILE A 248 0.58 -2.59 9.10
CA ILE A 248 1.73 -2.47 10.01
C ILE A 248 1.75 -1.04 10.53
N VAL A 249 1.72 -0.89 11.84
CA VAL A 249 1.86 0.40 12.53
C VAL A 249 3.16 0.38 13.32
N VAL A 250 4.04 1.34 13.06
CA VAL A 250 5.30 1.49 13.77
C VAL A 250 5.41 2.87 14.42
N GLU A 251 6.11 2.94 15.54
CA GLU A 251 6.42 4.19 16.25
C GLU A 251 7.94 4.27 16.47
N ARG A 252 8.53 5.40 16.06
CA ARG A 252 9.96 5.65 16.21
C ARG A 252 10.38 6.09 17.63
#